data_1bc8e0470bda4325678fefd0a481fb62
#
_entry.id   1bc8e0470bda4325678fefd0a481fb62
#
_cell.length_a   1.000
_cell.length_b   1.000
_cell.length_c   1.000
_cell.angle_alpha   90.00
_cell.angle_beta   90.00
_cell.angle_gamma   90.00
#
_symmetry.space_group_name_H-M   'P 1'
#
loop_
_entity.id
_entity.type
_entity.pdbx_description
1 polymer ?
#
loop_
_entity_poly.entity_id
_entity_poly.type
_entity_poly.pdbx_seq_one_letter_code
_entity_poly.pdbx_strand_id
1 'polypeptide(L)'
;YALGIDPKNHDIRFVEDDWESPTLGAWGLGWEVWCDGMEVSQFTYFQQVGGFDCSPVAGELTYGLERLAMYVQGVDNGYELNFNGQEGDKKVTYGDVFHQNEVQFSHYNFNVANTDILFRHFEDAEKECAALLEYDPPLAQPAYDQCIKASHAFNLLDARGVISVTERQAYIGRVRTLAKACCEAYLKTPQAGGAEGTA
;
A
#
# COMPACT_ATOMS: atom_id res chain seq x y z
N TYR A 1 -0.24 2.55 -27.44
CA TYR A 1 -0.76 1.95 -28.69
C TYR A 1 -1.31 0.52 -28.49
N ALA A 2 -0.67 -0.34 -27.68
CA ALA A 2 -1.14 -1.72 -27.49
C ALA A 2 -2.54 -1.81 -26.84
N LEU A 3 -2.93 -0.82 -26.06
CA LEU A 3 -4.25 -0.71 -25.43
C LEU A 3 -5.27 0.10 -26.25
N GLY A 4 -4.92 0.49 -27.48
CA GLY A 4 -5.76 1.35 -28.31
C GLY A 4 -5.68 2.84 -27.97
N ILE A 5 -4.82 3.25 -27.02
CA ILE A 5 -4.62 4.65 -26.65
C ILE A 5 -3.60 5.27 -27.62
N ASP A 6 -4.07 6.16 -28.49
CA ASP A 6 -3.19 6.90 -29.41
C ASP A 6 -2.82 8.26 -28.79
N PRO A 7 -1.52 8.52 -28.51
CA PRO A 7 -1.08 9.81 -27.96
C PRO A 7 -1.41 11.03 -28.81
N LYS A 8 -1.84 10.86 -30.05
CA LYS A 8 -2.34 11.97 -30.90
C LYS A 8 -3.73 12.41 -30.51
N ASN A 9 -4.52 11.53 -29.87
CA ASN A 9 -5.91 11.74 -29.50
C ASN A 9 -6.08 11.89 -27.98
N HIS A 10 -5.01 11.65 -27.21
CA HIS A 10 -5.01 11.69 -25.75
C HIS A 10 -3.89 12.60 -25.23
N ASP A 11 -4.14 13.33 -24.17
CA ASP A 11 -3.11 14.11 -23.47
C ASP A 11 -2.32 13.20 -22.54
N ILE A 12 -1.16 12.73 -23.01
CA ILE A 12 -0.26 11.89 -22.23
C ILE A 12 0.82 12.76 -21.60
N ARG A 13 0.91 12.74 -20.27
CA ARG A 13 1.91 13.49 -19.50
C ARG A 13 2.70 12.57 -18.61
N PHE A 14 4.00 12.90 -18.45
CA PHE A 14 4.89 12.34 -17.44
C PHE A 14 5.07 13.41 -16.37
N VAL A 15 4.66 13.09 -15.16
CA VAL A 15 4.68 14.02 -14.02
C VAL A 15 5.63 13.46 -12.98
N GLU A 16 6.62 14.27 -12.55
CA GLU A 16 7.51 13.91 -11.47
C GLU A 16 6.74 13.96 -10.15
N ASP A 17 6.67 12.84 -9.45
CA ASP A 17 6.01 12.70 -8.15
C ASP A 17 6.68 11.58 -7.34
N ASP A 18 7.35 11.97 -6.26
CA ASP A 18 8.06 11.04 -5.39
C ASP A 18 7.05 10.26 -4.52
N TRP A 19 7.29 8.97 -4.43
CA TRP A 19 6.46 8.10 -3.61
C TRP A 19 7.04 7.99 -2.19
N GLU A 20 6.17 8.04 -1.16
CA GLU A 20 6.60 7.81 0.21
C GLU A 20 5.55 7.06 1.05
N SER A 21 6.03 6.30 2.02
CA SER A 21 5.24 5.71 3.10
C SER A 21 5.87 6.06 4.44
N PRO A 22 5.38 7.11 5.12
CA PRO A 22 5.98 7.58 6.38
C PRO A 22 6.00 6.53 7.50
N THR A 23 4.97 5.68 7.58
CA THR A 23 4.88 4.61 8.60
C THR A 23 5.88 3.49 8.36
N LEU A 24 6.19 3.18 7.10
CA LEU A 24 7.16 2.15 6.74
C LEU A 24 8.61 2.68 6.66
N GLY A 25 8.81 4.01 6.74
CA GLY A 25 10.11 4.62 6.50
C GLY A 25 10.63 4.30 5.11
N ALA A 26 9.72 4.25 4.13
CA ALA A 26 10.01 3.94 2.74
C ALA A 26 9.76 5.16 1.86
N TRP A 27 10.62 5.40 0.88
CA TRP A 27 10.45 6.42 -0.14
C TRP A 27 11.24 6.10 -1.40
N GLY A 28 10.86 6.71 -2.51
CA GLY A 28 11.54 6.57 -3.78
C GLY A 28 11.26 7.73 -4.71
N LEU A 29 12.20 7.98 -5.62
CA LEU A 29 11.99 8.91 -6.74
C LEU A 29 10.93 8.35 -7.66
N GLY A 30 10.00 9.18 -8.10
CA GLY A 30 8.83 8.73 -8.82
C GLY A 30 8.47 9.55 -10.04
N TRP A 31 7.78 8.88 -10.96
CA TRP A 31 7.17 9.47 -12.14
C TRP A 31 5.81 8.83 -12.38
N GLU A 32 4.81 9.65 -12.57
CA GLU A 32 3.47 9.23 -12.93
C GLU A 32 3.25 9.37 -14.44
N VAL A 33 2.48 8.45 -15.02
CA VAL A 33 1.95 8.58 -16.38
C VAL A 33 0.48 8.96 -16.28
N TRP A 34 0.15 10.12 -16.81
CA TRP A 34 -1.21 10.65 -16.84
C TRP A 34 -1.78 10.55 -18.24
N CYS A 35 -3.04 10.15 -18.35
CA CYS A 35 -3.82 10.14 -19.56
C CYS A 35 -5.07 11.00 -19.34
N ASP A 36 -5.25 12.06 -20.15
CA ASP A 36 -6.38 12.98 -20.08
C ASP A 36 -6.70 13.49 -18.66
N GLY A 37 -5.66 13.75 -17.87
CA GLY A 37 -5.81 14.27 -16.51
C GLY A 37 -6.03 13.20 -15.43
N MET A 38 -5.94 11.91 -15.76
CA MET A 38 -6.00 10.80 -14.80
C MET A 38 -4.66 10.05 -14.79
N GLU A 39 -4.07 9.86 -13.61
CA GLU A 39 -2.91 8.98 -13.44
C GLU A 39 -3.29 7.53 -13.75
N VAL A 40 -2.59 6.88 -14.65
CA VAL A 40 -2.83 5.49 -15.07
C VAL A 40 -1.72 4.52 -14.70
N SER A 41 -0.53 5.04 -14.42
CA SER A 41 0.64 4.25 -14.03
C SER A 41 1.60 5.11 -13.24
N GLN A 42 2.28 4.51 -12.27
CA GLN A 42 3.37 5.11 -11.51
C GLN A 42 4.63 4.27 -11.62
N PHE A 43 5.77 4.94 -11.77
CA PHE A 43 7.10 4.37 -11.64
C PHE A 43 7.72 4.85 -10.35
N THR A 44 8.26 3.94 -9.53
CA THR A 44 8.97 4.27 -8.30
C THR A 44 10.36 3.65 -8.32
N TYR A 45 11.36 4.46 -8.04
CA TYR A 45 12.75 4.05 -7.88
C TYR A 45 13.09 4.09 -6.40
N PHE A 46 12.93 2.95 -5.70
CA PHE A 46 13.03 2.88 -4.24
C PHE A 46 14.41 3.23 -3.74
N GLN A 47 14.49 4.24 -2.87
CA GLN A 47 15.73 4.70 -2.26
C GLN A 47 15.93 4.11 -0.87
N GLN A 48 14.87 4.05 -0.07
CA GLN A 48 14.92 3.52 1.29
C GLN A 48 13.68 2.70 1.64
N VAL A 49 13.85 1.70 2.49
CA VAL A 49 12.80 0.92 3.14
C VAL A 49 13.20 0.66 4.59
N GLY A 50 12.31 0.96 5.54
CA GLY A 50 12.60 0.83 6.97
C GLY A 50 13.75 1.73 7.45
N GLY A 51 14.08 2.79 6.69
CA GLY A 51 15.22 3.66 6.95
C GLY A 51 16.57 3.12 6.47
N PHE A 52 16.58 1.98 5.73
CA PHE A 52 17.78 1.42 5.10
C PHE A 52 17.84 1.78 3.63
N ASP A 53 19.02 2.18 3.16
CA ASP A 53 19.24 2.43 1.74
C ASP A 53 19.11 1.11 0.94
N CYS A 54 18.39 1.17 -0.18
CA CYS A 54 18.21 0.03 -1.06
C CYS A 54 19.48 -0.21 -1.90
N SER A 55 20.00 -1.44 -1.85
CA SER A 55 21.12 -1.86 -2.68
C SER A 55 20.95 -3.33 -3.09
N PRO A 56 20.70 -3.62 -4.38
CA PRO A 56 20.47 -2.66 -5.47
C PRO A 56 19.19 -1.87 -5.30
N VAL A 57 19.12 -0.68 -5.94
CA VAL A 57 17.89 0.08 -6.04
C VAL A 57 16.88 -0.67 -6.90
N ALA A 58 15.67 -0.88 -6.38
CA ALA A 58 14.59 -1.55 -7.13
C ALA A 58 13.72 -0.52 -7.84
N GLY A 59 13.34 -0.82 -9.08
CA GLY A 59 12.33 -0.08 -9.84
C GLY A 59 11.00 -0.83 -9.81
N GLU A 60 9.92 -0.10 -9.56
CA GLU A 60 8.55 -0.60 -9.58
C GLU A 60 7.74 0.09 -10.67
N LEU A 61 6.94 -0.69 -11.38
CA LEU A 61 5.92 -0.18 -12.30
C LEU A 61 4.55 -0.59 -11.75
N THR A 62 3.78 0.40 -11.30
CA THR A 62 2.42 0.21 -10.77
C THR A 62 1.40 0.68 -11.79
N TYR A 63 0.51 -0.21 -12.23
CA TYR A 63 -0.54 0.08 -13.18
C TYR A 63 -1.91 0.18 -12.50
N GLY A 64 -2.62 1.28 -12.72
CA GLY A 64 -4.03 1.43 -12.33
C GLY A 64 -4.92 0.63 -13.28
N LEU A 65 -5.13 -0.67 -13.02
CA LEU A 65 -5.84 -1.55 -13.95
C LEU A 65 -7.27 -1.10 -14.22
N GLU A 66 -7.98 -0.65 -13.20
CA GLU A 66 -9.34 -0.12 -13.33
C GLU A 66 -9.34 1.18 -14.17
N ARG A 67 -8.38 2.06 -13.95
CA ARG A 67 -8.24 3.31 -14.70
C ARG A 67 -7.92 3.04 -16.17
N LEU A 68 -6.98 2.13 -16.46
CA LEU A 68 -6.68 1.70 -17.83
C LEU A 68 -7.89 1.03 -18.48
N ALA A 69 -8.61 0.18 -17.75
CA ALA A 69 -9.80 -0.50 -18.25
C ALA A 69 -10.92 0.49 -18.61
N MET A 70 -11.07 1.60 -17.87
CA MET A 70 -12.02 2.66 -18.20
C MET A 70 -11.75 3.24 -19.59
N TYR A 71 -10.48 3.53 -19.93
CA TYR A 71 -10.10 3.97 -21.27
C TYR A 71 -10.37 2.92 -22.35
N VAL A 72 -9.99 1.67 -22.07
CA VAL A 72 -10.17 0.56 -23.02
C VAL A 72 -11.65 0.30 -23.30
N GLN A 73 -12.50 0.40 -22.29
CA GLN A 73 -13.94 0.13 -22.40
C GLN A 73 -14.76 1.38 -22.70
N GLY A 74 -14.18 2.57 -22.67
CA GLY A 74 -14.87 3.83 -22.93
C GLY A 74 -15.96 4.16 -21.89
N VAL A 75 -15.69 3.92 -20.61
CA VAL A 75 -16.58 4.24 -19.49
C VAL A 75 -15.94 5.29 -18.59
N ASP A 76 -16.78 6.17 -18.03
CA ASP A 76 -16.33 7.28 -17.17
C ASP A 76 -16.37 6.94 -15.67
N ASN A 77 -16.95 5.80 -15.31
CA ASN A 77 -17.09 5.34 -13.95
C ASN A 77 -16.57 3.90 -13.82
N GLY A 78 -15.61 3.67 -12.91
CA GLY A 78 -15.02 2.37 -12.70
C GLY A 78 -16.05 1.28 -12.32
N TYR A 79 -17.14 1.63 -11.67
CA TYR A 79 -18.20 0.67 -11.36
C TYR A 79 -18.98 0.17 -12.58
N GLU A 80 -18.89 0.86 -13.72
CA GLU A 80 -19.55 0.47 -14.98
C GLU A 80 -18.70 -0.49 -15.83
N LEU A 81 -17.45 -0.72 -15.44
CA LEU A 81 -16.56 -1.66 -16.11
C LEU A 81 -17.20 -3.05 -16.25
N ASN A 82 -17.17 -3.58 -17.46
CA ASN A 82 -17.59 -4.96 -17.72
C ASN A 82 -16.56 -5.93 -17.13
N PHE A 83 -16.92 -6.57 -16.00
CA PHE A 83 -15.99 -7.40 -15.22
C PHE A 83 -15.81 -8.81 -15.79
N ASN A 84 -16.87 -9.39 -16.35
CA ASN A 84 -16.85 -10.77 -16.84
C ASN A 84 -16.76 -10.91 -18.37
N GLY A 85 -16.72 -9.82 -19.12
CA GLY A 85 -16.62 -9.80 -20.57
C GLY A 85 -17.87 -10.31 -21.29
N GLN A 86 -19.01 -10.51 -20.61
CA GLN A 86 -20.27 -10.93 -21.21
C GLN A 86 -21.10 -9.73 -21.61
N GLU A 87 -22.09 -9.96 -22.50
CA GLU A 87 -23.01 -8.91 -23.00
C GLU A 87 -24.45 -9.17 -22.58
N GLY A 88 -25.27 -8.12 -22.64
CA GLY A 88 -26.70 -8.17 -22.35
C GLY A 88 -26.97 -8.60 -20.88
N ASP A 89 -27.98 -9.44 -20.68
CA ASP A 89 -28.42 -9.88 -19.36
C ASP A 89 -27.38 -10.72 -18.58
N LYS A 90 -26.30 -11.12 -19.23
CA LYS A 90 -25.20 -11.88 -18.61
C LYS A 90 -24.02 -11.00 -18.19
N LYS A 91 -24.06 -9.72 -18.53
CA LYS A 91 -23.03 -8.77 -18.14
C LYS A 91 -23.02 -8.64 -16.62
N VAL A 92 -21.82 -8.74 -16.04
CA VAL A 92 -21.54 -8.43 -14.63
C VAL A 92 -20.59 -7.25 -14.61
N THR A 93 -20.95 -6.19 -13.91
CA THR A 93 -20.10 -5.00 -13.78
C THR A 93 -19.15 -5.13 -12.56
N TYR A 94 -18.10 -4.30 -12.57
CA TYR A 94 -17.25 -4.12 -11.39
C TYR A 94 -18.08 -3.67 -10.17
N GLY A 95 -19.08 -2.83 -10.39
CA GLY A 95 -20.02 -2.39 -9.36
C GLY A 95 -20.84 -3.52 -8.77
N ASP A 96 -21.33 -4.46 -9.58
CA ASP A 96 -22.08 -5.63 -9.10
C ASP A 96 -21.25 -6.47 -8.14
N VAL A 97 -19.93 -6.53 -8.35
CA VAL A 97 -19.01 -7.34 -7.54
C VAL A 97 -18.52 -6.59 -6.30
N PHE A 98 -18.13 -5.31 -6.43
CA PHE A 98 -17.33 -4.62 -5.40
C PHE A 98 -18.04 -3.43 -4.73
N HIS A 99 -19.09 -2.83 -5.34
CA HIS A 99 -19.66 -1.59 -4.81
C HIS A 99 -20.22 -1.77 -3.39
N GLN A 100 -20.96 -2.86 -3.13
CA GLN A 100 -21.54 -3.10 -1.80
C GLN A 100 -20.43 -3.33 -0.74
N ASN A 101 -19.34 -4.00 -1.11
CA ASN A 101 -18.18 -4.17 -0.25
C ASN A 101 -17.57 -2.82 0.12
N GLU A 102 -17.35 -1.95 -0.88
CA GLU A 102 -16.83 -0.59 -0.69
C GLU A 102 -17.71 0.23 0.25
N VAL A 103 -19.03 0.22 0.05
CA VAL A 103 -19.99 0.90 0.93
C VAL A 103 -19.88 0.42 2.36
N GLN A 104 -19.83 -0.89 2.58
CA GLN A 104 -19.76 -1.46 3.93
C GLN A 104 -18.43 -1.18 4.62
N PHE A 105 -17.31 -1.32 3.92
CA PHE A 105 -15.99 -1.02 4.49
C PHE A 105 -15.80 0.48 4.75
N SER A 106 -16.28 1.35 3.87
CA SER A 106 -16.27 2.80 4.10
C SER A 106 -17.07 3.15 5.36
N HIS A 107 -18.28 2.59 5.49
CA HIS A 107 -19.10 2.80 6.68
C HIS A 107 -18.41 2.26 7.96
N TYR A 108 -17.83 1.07 7.89
CA TYR A 108 -17.06 0.51 8.99
C TYR A 108 -15.89 1.41 9.38
N ASN A 109 -15.04 1.78 8.41
CA ASN A 109 -13.80 2.50 8.65
C ASN A 109 -14.03 3.91 9.22
N PHE A 110 -15.02 4.64 8.68
CA PHE A 110 -15.24 6.06 9.03
C PHE A 110 -16.30 6.27 10.12
N ASN A 111 -17.21 5.32 10.34
CA ASN A 111 -18.36 5.57 11.19
C ASN A 111 -18.51 4.63 12.38
N VAL A 112 -18.34 3.31 12.20
CA VAL A 112 -18.81 2.33 13.21
C VAL A 112 -17.72 1.47 13.84
N ALA A 113 -16.49 1.43 13.29
CA ALA A 113 -15.40 0.66 13.89
C ALA A 113 -15.21 1.04 15.37
N ASN A 114 -15.16 0.05 16.26
CA ASN A 114 -14.98 0.28 17.70
C ASN A 114 -13.55 0.69 18.00
N THR A 115 -13.37 1.92 18.42
CA THR A 115 -12.05 2.53 18.63
C THR A 115 -11.28 1.89 19.78
N ASP A 116 -11.95 1.46 20.88
CA ASP A 116 -11.28 0.78 21.99
C ASP A 116 -10.69 -0.57 21.57
N ILE A 117 -11.38 -1.27 20.65
CA ILE A 117 -10.87 -2.51 20.05
C ILE A 117 -9.67 -2.21 19.16
N LEU A 118 -9.74 -1.15 18.34
CA LEU A 118 -8.64 -0.76 17.45
C LEU A 118 -7.39 -0.35 18.23
N PHE A 119 -7.52 0.38 19.34
CA PHE A 119 -6.38 0.68 20.21
C PHE A 119 -5.73 -0.59 20.76
N ARG A 120 -6.53 -1.56 21.25
CA ARG A 120 -6.00 -2.85 21.70
C ARG A 120 -5.33 -3.63 20.56
N HIS A 121 -5.93 -3.67 19.37
CA HIS A 121 -5.33 -4.34 18.21
C HIS A 121 -3.99 -3.75 17.84
N PHE A 122 -3.85 -2.42 17.93
CA PHE A 122 -2.57 -1.75 17.70
C PHE A 122 -1.52 -2.21 18.74
N GLU A 123 -1.87 -2.14 20.02
CA GLU A 123 -0.95 -2.51 21.10
C GLU A 123 -0.58 -4.00 21.08
N ASP A 124 -1.52 -4.89 20.79
CA ASP A 124 -1.29 -6.31 20.72
C ASP A 124 -0.39 -6.65 19.53
N ALA A 125 -0.62 -6.04 18.36
CA ALA A 125 0.23 -6.22 17.17
C ALA A 125 1.65 -5.68 17.41
N GLU A 126 1.80 -4.54 18.08
CA GLU A 126 3.11 -3.98 18.45
C GLU A 126 3.88 -4.92 19.38
N LYS A 127 3.23 -5.42 20.44
CA LYS A 127 3.83 -6.37 21.39
C LYS A 127 4.24 -7.67 20.72
N GLU A 128 3.37 -8.23 19.88
CA GLU A 128 3.64 -9.48 19.18
C GLU A 128 4.78 -9.31 18.17
N CYS A 129 4.82 -8.19 17.44
CA CYS A 129 5.93 -7.86 16.56
C CYS A 129 7.26 -7.85 17.31
N ALA A 130 7.33 -7.18 18.45
CA ALA A 130 8.53 -7.12 19.27
C ALA A 130 8.94 -8.52 19.78
N ALA A 131 8.00 -9.30 20.29
CA ALA A 131 8.24 -10.65 20.80
C ALA A 131 8.80 -11.60 19.72
N LEU A 132 8.27 -11.52 18.48
CA LEU A 132 8.74 -12.32 17.35
C LEU A 132 10.18 -11.98 16.95
N LEU A 133 10.60 -10.73 17.15
CA LEU A 133 11.98 -10.29 16.87
C LEU A 133 12.99 -10.68 17.96
N GLU A 134 12.51 -11.04 19.16
CA GLU A 134 13.36 -11.53 20.27
C GLU A 134 13.71 -13.02 20.15
N TYR A 135 13.11 -13.76 19.23
CA TYR A 135 13.49 -15.16 18.97
C TYR A 135 14.91 -15.26 18.42
N ASP A 136 15.52 -16.44 18.64
CA ASP A 136 16.82 -16.79 18.07
C ASP A 136 16.67 -18.05 17.20
N PRO A 137 16.74 -17.94 15.87
CA PRO A 137 16.84 -16.71 15.08
C PRO A 137 15.53 -15.88 15.06
N PRO A 138 15.62 -14.54 14.84
CA PRO A 138 14.46 -13.68 14.77
C PRO A 138 13.48 -14.05 13.65
N LEU A 139 12.17 -13.97 13.93
CA LEU A 139 11.10 -14.29 12.99
C LEU A 139 10.65 -13.03 12.23
N ALA A 140 11.51 -12.50 11.36
CA ALA A 140 11.34 -11.21 10.70
C ALA A 140 10.05 -11.11 9.87
N GLN A 141 9.66 -12.13 9.11
CA GLN A 141 8.47 -12.08 8.25
C GLN A 141 7.16 -12.08 9.05
N PRO A 142 6.93 -12.99 10.04
CA PRO A 142 5.76 -12.90 10.91
C PRO A 142 5.72 -11.60 11.72
N ALA A 143 6.87 -11.08 12.15
CA ALA A 143 6.96 -9.80 12.84
C ALA A 143 6.51 -8.65 11.93
N TYR A 144 6.90 -8.64 10.68
CA TYR A 144 6.47 -7.64 9.71
C TYR A 144 4.95 -7.70 9.42
N ASP A 145 4.36 -8.90 9.41
CA ASP A 145 2.90 -9.06 9.33
C ASP A 145 2.18 -8.35 10.50
N GLN A 146 2.72 -8.44 11.72
CA GLN A 146 2.20 -7.70 12.86
C GLN A 146 2.43 -6.17 12.73
N CYS A 147 3.57 -5.75 12.20
CA CYS A 147 3.84 -4.35 11.91
C CYS A 147 2.78 -3.76 10.95
N ILE A 148 2.42 -4.49 9.89
CA ILE A 148 1.36 -4.09 8.94
C ILE A 148 0.00 -4.02 9.64
N LYS A 149 -0.32 -4.95 10.54
CA LYS A 149 -1.56 -4.93 11.33
C LYS A 149 -1.61 -3.70 12.25
N ALA A 150 -0.51 -3.35 12.90
CA ALA A 150 -0.41 -2.14 13.71
C ALA A 150 -0.63 -0.88 12.84
N SER A 151 0.01 -0.80 11.67
CA SER A 151 -0.18 0.28 10.71
C SER A 151 -1.65 0.40 10.27
N HIS A 152 -2.31 -0.72 9.98
CA HIS A 152 -3.72 -0.74 9.61
C HIS A 152 -4.63 -0.25 10.75
N ALA A 153 -4.42 -0.72 11.99
CA ALA A 153 -5.18 -0.29 13.15
C ALA A 153 -5.02 1.23 13.38
N PHE A 154 -3.79 1.76 13.24
CA PHE A 154 -3.53 3.19 13.30
C PHE A 154 -4.30 3.96 12.21
N ASN A 155 -4.29 3.50 10.96
CA ASN A 155 -5.02 4.16 9.88
C ASN A 155 -6.53 4.23 10.16
N LEU A 156 -7.12 3.19 10.74
CA LEU A 156 -8.53 3.20 11.15
C LEU A 156 -8.80 4.17 12.30
N LEU A 157 -7.92 4.25 13.29
CA LEU A 157 -8.02 5.21 14.40
C LEU A 157 -7.91 6.66 13.89
N ASP A 158 -7.00 6.93 12.96
CA ASP A 158 -6.85 8.23 12.31
C ASP A 158 -8.10 8.59 11.50
N ALA A 159 -8.63 7.66 10.71
CA ALA A 159 -9.87 7.83 9.94
C ALA A 159 -11.10 8.07 10.85
N ARG A 160 -11.13 7.46 12.05
CA ARG A 160 -12.17 7.70 13.05
C ARG A 160 -12.03 9.04 13.78
N GLY A 161 -10.94 9.78 13.55
CA GLY A 161 -10.70 11.09 14.14
C GLY A 161 -10.47 11.05 15.67
N VAL A 162 -10.05 9.91 16.22
CA VAL A 162 -9.83 9.71 17.67
C VAL A 162 -8.37 9.89 18.09
N ILE A 163 -7.50 10.22 17.15
CA ILE A 163 -6.08 10.51 17.37
C ILE A 163 -5.83 12.00 17.09
N SER A 164 -5.25 12.71 18.06
CA SER A 164 -4.84 14.10 17.87
C SER A 164 -3.65 14.23 16.92
N VAL A 165 -3.42 15.42 16.38
CA VAL A 165 -2.28 15.69 15.48
C VAL A 165 -0.94 15.32 16.12
N THR A 166 -0.78 15.58 17.43
CA THR A 166 0.45 15.24 18.17
C THR A 166 0.59 13.74 18.35
N GLU A 167 -0.48 13.05 18.73
CA GLU A 167 -0.48 11.58 18.88
C GLU A 167 -0.24 10.88 17.53
N ARG A 168 -0.76 11.44 16.43
CA ARG A 168 -0.54 10.91 15.09
C ARG A 168 0.94 10.74 14.79
N GLN A 169 1.77 11.73 15.10
CA GLN A 169 3.22 11.63 14.90
C GLN A 169 3.86 10.56 15.79
N ALA A 170 3.38 10.39 17.00
CA ALA A 170 3.85 9.33 17.90
C ALA A 170 3.51 7.92 17.35
N TYR A 171 2.28 7.71 16.86
CA TYR A 171 1.89 6.44 16.23
C TYR A 171 2.70 6.13 14.98
N ILE A 172 2.90 7.11 14.10
CA ILE A 172 3.77 6.96 12.92
C ILE A 172 5.18 6.54 13.36
N GLY A 173 5.73 7.18 14.38
CA GLY A 173 7.04 6.85 14.94
C GLY A 173 7.12 5.42 15.48
N ARG A 174 6.07 4.94 16.18
CA ARG A 174 5.98 3.57 16.70
C ARG A 174 5.99 2.56 15.55
N VAL A 175 5.14 2.72 14.54
CA VAL A 175 5.10 1.80 13.37
C VAL A 175 6.42 1.82 12.61
N ARG A 176 7.02 3.01 12.41
CA ARG A 176 8.33 3.13 11.77
C ARG A 176 9.43 2.38 12.54
N THR A 177 9.39 2.41 13.86
CA THR A 177 10.34 1.67 14.71
C THR A 177 10.19 0.16 14.52
N LEU A 178 8.96 -0.35 14.45
CA LEU A 178 8.69 -1.76 14.18
C LEU A 178 9.18 -2.16 12.78
N ALA A 179 8.85 -1.35 11.76
CA ALA A 179 9.28 -1.62 10.39
C ALA A 179 10.81 -1.67 10.27
N LYS A 180 11.51 -0.72 10.90
CA LYS A 180 12.96 -0.71 10.94
C LYS A 180 13.52 -1.98 11.59
N ALA A 181 13.00 -2.38 12.75
CA ALA A 181 13.46 -3.58 13.45
C ALA A 181 13.22 -4.86 12.64
N CYS A 182 12.08 -4.96 11.94
CA CYS A 182 11.80 -6.06 11.00
C CYS A 182 12.81 -6.10 9.85
N CYS A 183 13.13 -4.94 9.25
CA CYS A 183 14.14 -4.86 8.19
C CYS A 183 15.53 -5.25 8.71
N GLU A 184 15.94 -4.79 9.89
CA GLU A 184 17.20 -5.18 10.52
C GLU A 184 17.31 -6.70 10.73
N ALA A 185 16.23 -7.32 11.18
CA ALA A 185 16.15 -8.75 11.35
C ALA A 185 16.20 -9.51 10.03
N TYR A 186 15.46 -9.01 9.02
CA TYR A 186 15.43 -9.60 7.67
C TYR A 186 16.78 -9.57 6.99
N LEU A 187 17.53 -8.46 7.09
CA LEU A 187 18.86 -8.31 6.49
C LEU A 187 19.88 -9.31 7.05
N LYS A 188 19.63 -9.89 8.23
CA LYS A 188 20.47 -10.95 8.83
C LYS A 188 20.08 -12.35 8.36
N THR A 189 19.01 -12.50 7.59
CA THR A 189 18.58 -13.81 7.08
C THR A 189 19.37 -14.22 5.83
N PRO A 190 19.50 -15.54 5.56
CA PRO A 190 20.15 -16.03 4.34
C PRO A 190 19.47 -15.52 3.06
N GLN A 191 18.14 -15.31 3.08
CA GLN A 191 17.38 -14.81 1.94
C GLN A 191 17.79 -13.40 1.53
N ALA A 192 18.24 -12.59 2.46
CA ALA A 192 18.75 -11.24 2.21
C ALA A 192 20.25 -11.20 1.87
N GLY A 193 20.92 -12.37 1.74
CA GLY A 193 22.37 -12.47 1.52
C GLY A 193 23.22 -12.17 2.76
N GLY A 194 22.62 -12.10 3.95
CA GLY A 194 23.30 -11.77 5.20
C GLY A 194 24.24 -12.85 5.75
N ALA A 195 24.24 -14.05 5.16
CA ALA A 195 25.02 -15.18 5.68
C ALA A 195 26.40 -15.40 4.98
N GLU A 196 26.72 -14.68 3.92
CA GLU A 196 27.97 -14.90 3.15
C GLU A 196 29.11 -13.92 3.47
N GLY A 197 28.98 -13.09 4.49
CA GLY A 197 29.92 -12.01 4.79
C GLY A 197 30.94 -12.29 5.92
N THR A 198 31.00 -13.51 6.47
CA THR A 198 32.00 -13.85 7.52
C THR A 198 32.53 -15.25 7.32
N ALA A 199 33.50 -15.41 6.45
CA ALA A 199 34.52 -16.46 6.50
C ALA A 199 35.89 -15.82 6.39
#